data_02f91c6069af168314ee4c1dd69b5718
#
_entry.id   02f91c6069af168314ee4c1dd69b5718
#
_cell.length_a   1.000
_cell.length_b   1.000
_cell.length_c   1.000
_cell.angle_alpha   90.00
_cell.angle_beta   90.00
_cell.angle_gamma   90.00
#
_symmetry.space_group_name_H-M   'P 1'
#
loop_
_entity.id
_entity.type
_entity.pdbx_description
1 polymer ?
#
loop_
_entity_poly.entity_id
_entity_poly.type
_entity_poly.pdbx_seq_one_letter_code
_entity_poly.pdbx_strand_id
1 'polypeptide(L)'
;MNTAKKILIIEDEKSLARALELKLTHAGFETMVVFNGEDAVELLEKETFALILLDLIMPKMDGFTLLAILKVKKIKTPVMVLTNLSQQSDMRRTKEFGAKEFFIKSNTPIATIVERVVELLK
;
A
#
# COMPACT_ATOMS: atom_id res chain seq x y z
N MET A 1 -17.56 20.39 -3.92
CA MET A 1 -16.26 20.12 -4.56
C MET A 1 -15.81 18.71 -4.31
N ASN A 2 -15.46 18.00 -5.36
CA ASN A 2 -14.92 16.66 -5.22
C ASN A 2 -13.42 16.73 -4.98
N THR A 3 -13.02 16.20 -3.85
CA THR A 3 -11.61 16.05 -3.54
C THR A 3 -11.22 14.60 -3.85
N ALA A 4 -10.24 14.41 -4.71
CA ALA A 4 -9.75 13.09 -5.02
C ALA A 4 -9.16 12.45 -3.77
N LYS A 5 -9.44 11.16 -3.58
CA LYS A 5 -8.86 10.42 -2.48
C LYS A 5 -7.39 10.13 -2.78
N LYS A 6 -6.55 10.23 -1.76
CA LYS A 6 -5.11 10.07 -1.91
C LYS A 6 -4.68 8.66 -1.53
N ILE A 7 -3.86 8.07 -2.39
CA ILE A 7 -3.31 6.73 -2.17
C ILE A 7 -1.81 6.83 -2.07
N LEU A 8 -1.24 6.26 -1.02
CA LEU A 8 0.20 6.16 -0.86
C LEU A 8 0.67 4.81 -1.36
N ILE A 9 1.58 4.80 -2.31
CA ILE A 9 2.18 3.59 -2.87
C ILE A 9 3.58 3.46 -2.30
N ILE A 10 3.82 2.39 -1.54
CA ILE A 10 5.12 2.10 -0.94
C ILE A 10 5.69 0.88 -1.65
N GLU A 11 6.55 1.11 -2.62
CA GLU A 11 7.03 0.09 -3.54
C GLU A 11 8.42 0.48 -4.06
N ASP A 12 9.41 -0.40 -3.86
CA ASP A 12 10.77 -0.10 -4.31
C ASP A 12 11.03 -0.48 -5.78
N GLU A 13 10.19 -1.32 -6.36
CA GLU A 13 10.28 -1.67 -7.77
C GLU A 13 9.65 -0.55 -8.59
N LYS A 14 10.49 0.29 -9.17
CA LYS A 14 10.05 1.53 -9.84
C LYS A 14 9.07 1.31 -10.97
N SER A 15 9.26 0.28 -11.78
CA SER A 15 8.36 0.01 -12.91
C SER A 15 6.95 -0.33 -12.43
N LEU A 16 6.84 -1.12 -11.36
CA LEU A 16 5.54 -1.47 -10.80
C LEU A 16 4.90 -0.26 -10.12
N ALA A 17 5.68 0.49 -9.34
CA ALA A 17 5.19 1.71 -8.69
C ALA A 17 4.62 2.68 -9.73
N ARG A 18 5.32 2.86 -10.84
CA ARG A 18 4.87 3.73 -11.91
C ARG A 18 3.59 3.24 -12.58
N ALA A 19 3.50 1.94 -12.82
CA ALA A 19 2.31 1.35 -13.43
C ALA A 19 1.09 1.52 -12.51
N LEU A 20 1.26 1.30 -11.22
CA LEU A 20 0.19 1.51 -10.24
C LEU A 20 -0.21 2.98 -10.19
N GLU A 21 0.76 3.88 -10.16
CA GLU A 21 0.53 5.31 -10.14
C GLU A 21 -0.31 5.75 -11.34
N LEU A 22 0.07 5.33 -12.53
CA LEU A 22 -0.64 5.67 -13.75
C LEU A 22 -2.08 5.15 -13.75
N LYS A 23 -2.27 3.89 -13.40
CA LYS A 23 -3.59 3.28 -13.41
C LYS A 23 -4.52 3.88 -12.35
N LEU A 24 -4.00 4.15 -11.17
CA LEU A 24 -4.79 4.73 -10.09
C LEU A 24 -5.13 6.20 -10.37
N THR A 25 -4.18 6.95 -10.93
CA THR A 25 -4.44 8.33 -11.35
C THR A 25 -5.52 8.36 -12.42
N HIS A 26 -5.45 7.43 -13.36
CA HIS A 26 -6.45 7.30 -14.43
C HIS A 26 -7.83 6.98 -13.86
N ALA A 27 -7.88 6.24 -12.76
CA ALA A 27 -9.14 5.90 -12.09
C ALA A 27 -9.70 7.03 -11.22
N GLY A 28 -9.01 8.16 -11.13
CA GLY A 28 -9.50 9.34 -10.43
C GLY A 28 -8.90 9.60 -9.06
N PHE A 29 -7.86 8.87 -8.68
CA PHE A 29 -7.21 9.05 -7.38
C PHE A 29 -5.99 9.95 -7.50
N GLU A 30 -5.65 10.62 -6.40
CA GLU A 30 -4.34 11.24 -6.25
C GLU A 30 -3.39 10.18 -5.73
N THR A 31 -2.17 10.17 -6.23
CA THR A 31 -1.19 9.16 -5.82
C THR A 31 0.12 9.82 -5.40
N MET A 32 0.77 9.20 -4.42
CA MET A 32 2.14 9.53 -4.06
C MET A 32 2.90 8.22 -3.95
N VAL A 33 4.15 8.24 -4.38
CA VAL A 33 5.00 7.05 -4.37
C VAL A 33 6.20 7.32 -3.48
N VAL A 34 6.50 6.38 -2.58
CA VAL A 34 7.77 6.34 -1.86
C VAL A 34 8.38 4.96 -2.07
N PHE A 35 9.69 4.86 -1.96
CA PHE A 35 10.42 3.65 -2.32
C PHE A 35 10.94 2.86 -1.14
N ASN A 36 10.65 3.31 0.07
CA ASN A 36 11.07 2.62 1.30
C ASN A 36 10.18 3.01 2.47
N GLY A 37 10.29 2.24 3.55
CA GLY A 37 9.44 2.44 4.72
C GLY A 37 9.77 3.70 5.52
N GLU A 38 11.03 4.11 5.55
CA GLU A 38 11.41 5.32 6.30
C GLU A 38 10.75 6.56 5.72
N ASP A 39 10.79 6.69 4.40
CA ASP A 39 10.13 7.81 3.71
C ASP A 39 8.62 7.76 3.90
N ALA A 40 8.05 6.55 3.93
CA ALA A 40 6.63 6.37 4.17
C ALA A 40 6.22 6.86 5.57
N VAL A 41 6.98 6.50 6.59
CA VAL A 41 6.68 6.94 7.96
C VAL A 41 6.72 8.46 8.06
N GLU A 42 7.75 9.06 7.50
CA GLU A 42 7.89 10.52 7.50
C GLU A 42 6.70 11.20 6.83
N LEU A 43 6.28 10.69 5.69
CA LEU A 43 5.16 11.24 4.95
C LEU A 43 3.83 11.05 5.69
N LEU A 44 3.63 9.89 6.30
CA LEU A 44 2.41 9.58 7.05
C LEU A 44 2.25 10.41 8.33
N GLU A 45 3.34 10.97 8.84
CA GLU A 45 3.28 11.89 9.96
C GLU A 45 2.82 13.28 9.53
N LYS A 46 2.95 13.61 8.25
CA LYS A 46 2.62 14.94 7.72
C LYS A 46 1.29 14.98 6.98
N GLU A 47 0.89 13.88 6.36
CA GLU A 47 -0.30 13.83 5.51
C GLU A 47 -1.16 12.62 5.83
N THR A 48 -2.44 12.74 5.53
CA THR A 48 -3.36 11.61 5.63
C THR A 48 -3.68 11.06 4.25
N PHE A 49 -3.88 9.75 4.20
CA PHE A 49 -4.19 9.03 2.96
C PHE A 49 -5.44 8.19 3.14
N ALA A 50 -6.14 7.95 2.04
CA ALA A 50 -7.32 7.09 2.06
C ALA A 50 -6.95 5.61 2.06
N LEU A 51 -5.78 5.29 1.50
CA LEU A 51 -5.31 3.91 1.38
C LEU A 51 -3.79 3.88 1.25
N ILE A 52 -3.18 2.82 1.77
CA ILE A 52 -1.76 2.54 1.58
C ILE A 52 -1.65 1.22 0.79
N LEU A 53 -0.91 1.24 -0.32
CA LEU A 53 -0.47 0.03 -1.01
C LEU A 53 0.95 -0.25 -0.56
N LEU A 54 1.20 -1.41 0.00
CA LEU A 54 2.46 -1.71 0.66
C LEU A 54 3.09 -3.00 0.18
N ASP A 55 4.35 -2.93 -0.26
CA ASP A 55 5.17 -4.11 -0.47
C ASP A 55 5.87 -4.47 0.86
N LEU A 56 5.96 -5.75 1.16
CA LEU A 56 6.60 -6.22 2.39
C LEU A 56 8.11 -6.30 2.27
N ILE A 57 8.64 -6.49 1.06
CA ILE A 57 10.08 -6.63 0.84
C ILE A 57 10.63 -5.34 0.27
N MET A 58 11.32 -4.57 1.10
CA MET A 58 11.89 -3.28 0.72
C MET A 58 13.23 -3.06 1.42
N PRO A 59 14.10 -2.22 0.84
CA PRO A 59 15.32 -1.82 1.53
C PRO A 59 15.01 -0.94 2.74
N LYS A 60 15.94 -0.87 3.67
CA LYS A 60 15.93 -0.05 4.89
C LYS A 60 14.93 -0.51 5.93
N MET A 61 13.67 -0.67 5.58
CA MET A 61 12.63 -1.08 6.52
C MET A 61 11.65 -1.99 5.78
N ASP A 62 11.47 -3.22 6.25
CA ASP A 62 10.49 -4.12 5.61
C ASP A 62 9.05 -3.72 5.97
N GLY A 63 8.10 -4.26 5.20
CA GLY A 63 6.70 -3.90 5.37
C GLY A 63 6.08 -4.35 6.69
N PHE A 64 6.56 -5.45 7.26
CA PHE A 64 6.06 -5.90 8.57
C PHE A 64 6.42 -4.89 9.67
N THR A 65 7.65 -4.38 9.63
CA THR A 65 8.09 -3.35 10.56
C THR A 65 7.24 -2.09 10.38
N LEU A 66 6.99 -1.70 9.14
CA LEU A 66 6.15 -0.54 8.87
C LEU A 66 4.73 -0.73 9.42
N LEU A 67 4.12 -1.90 9.20
CA LEU A 67 2.79 -2.19 9.74
C LEU A 67 2.77 -2.08 11.26
N ALA A 68 3.80 -2.57 11.93
CA ALA A 68 3.92 -2.46 13.38
C ALA A 68 4.01 -0.99 13.83
N ILE A 69 4.78 -0.19 13.11
CA ILE A 69 4.91 1.25 13.41
C ILE A 69 3.57 1.96 13.24
N LEU A 70 2.84 1.66 12.19
CA LEU A 70 1.52 2.26 11.96
C LEU A 70 0.57 1.95 13.10
N LYS A 71 0.62 0.72 13.60
CA LYS A 71 -0.21 0.29 14.71
C LYS A 71 0.14 1.06 16.01
N VAL A 72 1.43 1.17 16.30
CA VAL A 72 1.91 1.90 17.49
C VAL A 72 1.53 3.39 17.41
N LYS A 73 1.66 3.98 16.23
CA LYS A 73 1.31 5.39 16.01
C LYS A 73 -0.19 5.62 15.88
N LYS A 74 -0.99 4.57 15.91
CA LYS A 74 -2.45 4.62 15.77
C LYS A 74 -2.92 5.24 14.46
N ILE A 75 -2.17 5.01 13.40
CA ILE A 75 -2.56 5.42 12.05
C ILE A 75 -3.55 4.38 11.53
N LYS A 76 -4.78 4.81 11.30
CA LYS A 76 -5.90 3.93 10.96
C LYS A 76 -6.14 3.77 9.47
N THR A 77 -5.29 4.33 8.64
CA THR A 77 -5.41 4.21 7.19
C THR A 77 -5.42 2.75 6.79
N PRO A 78 -6.39 2.30 5.99
CA PRO A 78 -6.40 0.90 5.53
C PRO A 78 -5.17 0.59 4.67
N VAL A 79 -4.62 -0.59 4.86
CA VAL A 79 -3.43 -1.05 4.14
C VAL A 79 -3.79 -2.25 3.29
N MET A 80 -3.40 -2.20 2.04
CA MET A 80 -3.51 -3.31 1.10
C MET A 80 -2.09 -3.76 0.78
N VAL A 81 -1.77 -4.99 1.12
CA VAL A 81 -0.43 -5.55 0.92
C VAL A 81 -0.31 -6.15 -0.48
N LEU A 82 0.78 -5.83 -1.16
CA LEU A 82 1.07 -6.32 -2.49
C LEU A 82 2.53 -6.78 -2.51
N THR A 83 2.75 -8.09 -2.53
CA THR A 83 4.10 -8.64 -2.36
C THR A 83 4.25 -9.98 -3.07
N ASN A 84 5.49 -10.44 -3.21
CA ASN A 84 5.76 -11.79 -3.70
C ASN A 84 5.93 -12.83 -2.58
N LEU A 85 5.85 -12.41 -1.33
CA LEU A 85 5.79 -13.37 -0.23
C LEU A 85 4.45 -14.09 -0.29
N SER A 86 4.48 -15.41 -0.36
CA SER A 86 3.27 -16.19 -0.60
C SER A 86 2.97 -17.24 0.48
N GLN A 87 3.75 -17.29 1.55
CA GLN A 87 3.51 -18.24 2.60
C GLN A 87 2.29 -17.86 3.42
N GLN A 88 1.57 -18.86 3.86
CA GLN A 88 0.36 -18.66 4.66
C GLN A 88 0.64 -17.91 5.97
N SER A 89 1.83 -18.13 6.54
CA SER A 89 2.25 -17.41 7.75
C SER A 89 2.42 -15.91 7.50
N ASP A 90 2.87 -15.52 6.29
CA ASP A 90 3.02 -14.11 5.93
C ASP A 90 1.66 -13.44 5.80
N MET A 91 0.70 -14.12 5.18
CA MET A 91 -0.66 -13.63 5.04
C MET A 91 -1.32 -13.43 6.40
N ARG A 92 -1.16 -14.40 7.29
CA ARG A 92 -1.70 -14.34 8.65
C ARG A 92 -1.09 -13.17 9.42
N ARG A 93 0.21 -13.01 9.30
CA ARG A 93 0.95 -11.96 9.98
C ARG A 93 0.49 -10.56 9.56
N THR A 94 0.27 -10.35 8.25
CA THR A 94 -0.23 -9.07 7.76
C THR A 94 -1.64 -8.78 8.26
N LYS A 95 -2.49 -9.79 8.34
CA LYS A 95 -3.84 -9.62 8.88
C LYS A 95 -3.81 -9.26 10.37
N GLU A 96 -2.93 -9.89 11.14
CA GLU A 96 -2.76 -9.59 12.56
C GLU A 96 -2.33 -8.14 12.78
N PHE A 97 -1.55 -7.58 11.84
CA PHE A 97 -1.18 -6.17 11.88
C PHE A 97 -2.24 -5.25 11.28
N GLY A 98 -3.38 -5.80 10.87
CA GLY A 98 -4.52 -5.00 10.45
C GLY A 98 -4.63 -4.72 8.96
N ALA A 99 -3.85 -5.39 8.12
CA ALA A 99 -3.97 -5.24 6.66
C ALA A 99 -5.35 -5.72 6.20
N LYS A 100 -5.97 -4.97 5.30
CA LYS A 100 -7.30 -5.28 4.77
C LYS A 100 -7.28 -6.33 3.69
N GLU A 101 -6.24 -6.31 2.84
CA GLU A 101 -6.11 -7.20 1.70
C GLU A 101 -4.66 -7.61 1.54
N PHE A 102 -4.47 -8.77 0.92
CA PHE A 102 -3.15 -9.30 0.63
C PHE A 102 -3.16 -9.85 -0.79
N PHE A 103 -2.30 -9.33 -1.66
CA PHE A 103 -2.17 -9.80 -3.03
C PHE A 103 -0.74 -10.27 -3.29
N ILE A 104 -0.63 -11.38 -4.03
CA ILE A 104 0.66 -11.90 -4.48
C ILE A 104 0.94 -11.28 -5.84
N LYS A 105 2.02 -10.49 -5.96
CA LYS A 105 2.36 -9.74 -7.17
C LYS A 105 2.34 -10.59 -8.44
N SER A 106 2.97 -11.75 -8.39
CA SER A 106 3.11 -12.61 -9.56
C SER A 106 1.79 -13.21 -10.05
N ASN A 107 0.77 -13.22 -9.20
CA ASN A 107 -0.53 -13.84 -9.52
C ASN A 107 -1.65 -12.84 -9.71
N THR A 108 -1.38 -11.54 -9.52
CA THR A 108 -2.44 -10.55 -9.50
C THR A 108 -2.20 -9.47 -10.55
N PRO A 109 -3.01 -9.40 -11.60
CA PRO A 109 -2.90 -8.32 -12.58
C PRO A 109 -3.16 -6.95 -11.94
N ILE A 110 -2.51 -5.92 -12.45
CA ILE A 110 -2.69 -4.56 -11.95
C ILE A 110 -4.16 -4.13 -12.02
N ALA A 111 -4.85 -4.51 -13.08
CA ALA A 111 -6.28 -4.19 -13.23
C ALA A 111 -7.11 -4.70 -12.06
N THR A 112 -6.80 -5.90 -11.57
CA THR A 112 -7.49 -6.50 -10.43
C THR A 112 -7.23 -5.68 -9.15
N ILE A 113 -5.99 -5.26 -8.96
CA ILE A 113 -5.62 -4.42 -7.82
C ILE A 113 -6.39 -3.11 -7.85
N VAL A 114 -6.43 -2.45 -9.01
CA VAL A 114 -7.13 -1.18 -9.18
C VAL A 114 -8.63 -1.35 -8.93
N GLU A 115 -9.24 -2.40 -9.43
CA GLU A 115 -10.65 -2.71 -9.19
C GLU A 115 -10.93 -2.83 -7.70
N ARG A 116 -10.05 -3.51 -6.98
CA ARG A 116 -10.22 -3.71 -5.55
C ARG A 116 -10.07 -2.40 -4.77
N VAL A 117 -9.14 -1.55 -5.20
CA VAL A 117 -8.97 -0.22 -4.62
C VAL A 117 -10.26 0.60 -4.79
N VAL A 118 -10.81 0.60 -6.00
CA VAL A 118 -12.06 1.32 -6.30
C VAL A 118 -13.19 0.83 -5.39
N GLU A 119 -13.33 -0.47 -5.22
CA GLU A 119 -14.35 -1.05 -4.35
C GLU A 119 -14.18 -0.62 -2.89
N LEU A 120 -12.95 -0.67 -2.40
CA LEU A 120 -12.65 -0.32 -1.01
C LEU A 120 -12.90 1.15 -0.69
N LEU A 121 -12.69 2.01 -1.67
CA LEU A 121 -12.78 3.46 -1.47
C LEU A 121 -14.08 4.10 -1.99
N LYS A 122 -15.02 3.28 -2.34
CA LYS A 122 -16.35 3.77 -2.72
C LYS A 122 -17.03 4.53 -1.60
#